data_fb40b7da15bafb34a976ac105200cf30
#
_entry.id   fb40b7da15bafb34a976ac105200cf30
#
_cell.length_a   1.000
_cell.length_b   1.000
_cell.length_c   1.000
_cell.angle_alpha   90.00
_cell.angle_beta   90.00
_cell.angle_gamma   90.00
#
_symmetry.space_group_name_H-M   'P 1'
#
loop_
_entity.id
_entity.type
_entity.pdbx_description
1 polymer ?
#
loop_
_entity_poly.entity_id
_entity_poly.type
_entity_poly.pdbx_seq_one_letter_code
_entity_poly.pdbx_strand_id
1 'polypeptide(L)'
;MRVEQIAVFLENKSGRLAEITAILAENNINIRALSVADTSDFGILRLIVDKVDEAETALKEKGFTVGKTTVIAVEVPDRTGGLAEVLDCVQKIGLNVEYMYAFVNKTGENAVLIFRFDDMTRAINSLQENGFTILESSQVYNL
;
A
#
# COMPACT_ATOMS: atom_id res chain seq x y z
N MET A 1 3.05 3.36 13.08
CA MET A 1 1.78 3.02 12.44
C MET A 1 1.65 3.49 11.00
N ARG A 2 2.48 4.41 10.60
CA ARG A 2 2.52 4.83 9.20
C ARG A 2 3.52 3.97 8.43
N VAL A 3 3.09 3.48 7.29
CA VAL A 3 3.91 2.61 6.44
C VAL A 3 4.33 3.40 5.21
N GLU A 4 5.60 3.33 4.83
CA GLU A 4 6.06 3.96 3.61
C GLU A 4 5.76 3.09 2.40
N GLN A 5 5.14 3.70 1.42
CA GLN A 5 4.79 3.11 0.15
C GLN A 5 5.59 3.77 -0.96
N ILE A 6 6.00 3.00 -1.94
CA ILE A 6 6.61 3.53 -3.16
C ILE A 6 5.54 3.68 -4.23
N ALA A 7 5.51 4.83 -4.88
CA ALA A 7 4.71 5.08 -6.06
C ALA A 7 5.63 5.28 -7.25
N VAL A 8 5.44 4.49 -8.29
CA VAL A 8 6.23 4.58 -9.52
C VAL A 8 5.32 5.04 -10.64
N PHE A 9 5.68 6.15 -11.27
CA PHE A 9 4.99 6.63 -12.46
C PHE A 9 5.56 5.93 -13.68
N LEU A 10 4.67 5.34 -14.48
CA LEU A 10 5.09 4.60 -15.67
C LEU A 10 4.19 4.90 -16.85
N GLU A 11 4.77 4.80 -18.04
CA GLU A 11 4.01 4.87 -19.26
C GLU A 11 3.25 3.56 -19.45
N ASN A 12 2.03 3.63 -19.97
CA ASN A 12 1.24 2.44 -20.26
C ASN A 12 1.77 1.74 -21.51
N LYS A 13 2.90 1.08 -21.37
CA LYS A 13 3.59 0.34 -22.44
C LYS A 13 3.88 -1.08 -22.01
N SER A 14 3.86 -1.99 -22.98
CA SER A 14 4.23 -3.38 -22.77
C SER A 14 5.65 -3.47 -22.18
N GLY A 15 5.81 -4.31 -21.16
CA GLY A 15 7.11 -4.59 -20.54
C GLY A 15 7.52 -3.67 -19.42
N ARG A 16 6.81 -2.57 -19.15
CA ARG A 16 7.19 -1.64 -18.08
C ARG A 16 7.10 -2.28 -16.69
N LEU A 17 6.04 -3.01 -16.42
CA LEU A 17 5.89 -3.72 -15.13
C LEU A 17 6.93 -4.82 -14.98
N ALA A 18 7.20 -5.56 -16.04
CA ALA A 18 8.24 -6.60 -16.03
C ALA A 18 9.61 -6.00 -15.73
N GLU A 19 9.93 -4.85 -16.31
CA GLU A 19 11.18 -4.14 -16.08
C GLU A 19 11.34 -3.72 -14.62
N ILE A 20 10.29 -3.14 -14.02
CA ILE A 20 10.31 -2.72 -12.61
C ILE A 20 10.52 -3.92 -11.69
N THR A 21 9.75 -4.98 -11.89
CA THR A 21 9.88 -6.17 -11.03
C THR A 21 11.22 -6.85 -11.18
N ALA A 22 11.81 -6.84 -12.38
CA ALA A 22 13.17 -7.35 -12.61
C ALA A 22 14.22 -6.55 -11.84
N ILE A 23 14.12 -5.22 -11.84
CA ILE A 23 15.03 -4.35 -11.07
C ILE A 23 14.96 -4.66 -9.58
N LEU A 24 13.75 -4.82 -9.05
CA LEU A 24 13.56 -5.16 -7.64
C LEU A 24 14.17 -6.54 -7.32
N ALA A 25 13.94 -7.53 -8.18
CA ALA A 25 14.49 -8.87 -8.00
C ALA A 25 16.02 -8.88 -8.02
N GLU A 26 16.64 -8.14 -8.94
CA GLU A 26 18.09 -8.01 -9.03
C GLU A 26 18.72 -7.40 -7.78
N ASN A 27 17.97 -6.55 -7.09
CA ASN A 27 18.40 -5.91 -5.85
C ASN A 27 17.94 -6.64 -4.59
N ASN A 28 17.42 -7.84 -4.74
CA ASN A 28 16.95 -8.68 -3.64
C ASN A 28 15.88 -8.00 -2.79
N ILE A 29 14.95 -7.31 -3.44
CA ILE A 29 13.84 -6.60 -2.81
C ILE A 29 12.55 -7.38 -3.04
N ASN A 30 11.84 -7.71 -1.96
CA ASN A 30 10.61 -8.47 -2.02
C ASN A 30 9.38 -7.55 -1.97
N ILE A 31 8.42 -7.82 -2.84
CA ILE A 31 7.15 -7.10 -2.89
C ILE A 31 6.19 -7.74 -1.89
N ARG A 32 5.62 -6.93 -1.00
CA ARG A 32 4.65 -7.38 0.00
C ARG A 32 3.22 -7.11 -0.44
N ALA A 33 3.00 -5.99 -1.12
CA ALA A 33 1.69 -5.63 -1.67
C ALA A 33 1.90 -4.76 -2.88
N LEU A 34 0.98 -4.77 -3.82
CA LEU A 34 1.06 -3.94 -5.02
C LEU A 34 -0.33 -3.63 -5.56
N SER A 35 -0.40 -2.51 -6.26
CA SER A 35 -1.60 -2.07 -6.97
C SER A 35 -1.17 -1.27 -8.19
N VAL A 36 -1.82 -1.51 -9.31
CA VAL A 36 -1.63 -0.73 -10.54
C VAL A 36 -2.94 -0.02 -10.85
N ALA A 37 -2.85 1.29 -10.98
CA ALA A 37 -3.97 2.10 -11.47
C ALA A 37 -3.50 2.82 -12.72
N ASP A 38 -4.25 2.72 -13.79
CA ASP A 38 -3.87 3.30 -15.06
C ASP A 38 -4.91 4.26 -15.61
N THR A 39 -4.39 5.25 -16.37
CA THR A 39 -5.15 6.00 -17.35
C THR A 39 -4.76 5.48 -18.72
N SER A 40 -5.30 6.04 -19.81
CA SER A 40 -4.98 5.57 -21.16
C SER A 40 -3.49 5.66 -21.51
N ASP A 41 -2.78 6.68 -20.99
CA ASP A 41 -1.38 6.96 -21.37
C ASP A 41 -0.38 6.64 -20.25
N PHE A 42 -0.79 6.75 -19.00
CA PHE A 42 0.09 6.61 -17.84
C PHE A 42 -0.52 5.69 -16.79
N GLY A 43 0.34 5.19 -15.93
CA GLY A 43 -0.08 4.40 -14.79
C GLY A 43 0.69 4.78 -13.54
N ILE A 44 0.14 4.38 -12.41
CA ILE A 44 0.80 4.48 -11.12
C ILE A 44 0.87 3.08 -10.54
N LEU A 45 2.10 2.61 -10.28
CA LEU A 45 2.33 1.38 -9.56
C LEU A 45 2.63 1.73 -8.11
N ARG A 46 1.79 1.23 -7.20
CA ARG A 46 2.00 1.39 -5.77
C ARG A 46 2.53 0.09 -5.21
N LEU A 47 3.61 0.19 -4.44
CA LEU A 47 4.32 -0.96 -3.89
C LEU A 47 4.60 -0.81 -2.41
N ILE A 48 4.35 -1.87 -1.66
CA ILE A 48 4.92 -2.06 -0.33
C ILE A 48 6.02 -3.10 -0.49
N VAL A 49 7.23 -2.72 -0.13
CA VAL A 49 8.42 -3.58 -0.26
C VAL A 49 9.14 -3.68 1.09
N ASP A 50 9.96 -4.69 1.24
CA ASP A 50 10.71 -4.91 2.48
C ASP A 50 11.90 -3.97 2.67
N LYS A 51 12.40 -3.37 1.59
CA LYS A 51 13.56 -2.47 1.59
C LYS A 51 13.25 -1.21 0.80
N VAL A 52 12.55 -0.28 1.45
CA VAL A 52 11.97 0.91 0.80
C VAL A 52 13.03 1.81 0.17
N ASP A 53 14.06 2.19 0.93
CA ASP A 53 15.07 3.13 0.45
C ASP A 53 15.92 2.54 -0.68
N GLU A 54 16.25 1.27 -0.58
CA GLU A 54 17.00 0.55 -1.62
C GLU A 54 16.18 0.43 -2.91
N ALA A 55 14.88 0.19 -2.78
CA ALA A 55 13.98 0.12 -3.93
C ALA A 55 13.87 1.48 -4.64
N GLU A 56 13.71 2.55 -3.87
CA GLU A 56 13.67 3.91 -4.41
C GLU A 56 14.94 4.23 -5.20
N THR A 57 16.09 3.96 -4.60
CA THR A 57 17.39 4.21 -5.22
C THR A 57 17.56 3.40 -6.51
N ALA A 58 17.27 2.10 -6.47
CA ALA A 58 17.43 1.21 -7.61
C ALA A 58 16.57 1.62 -8.81
N LEU A 59 15.31 1.99 -8.53
CA LEU A 59 14.38 2.41 -9.58
C LEU A 59 14.75 3.78 -10.16
N LYS A 60 15.16 4.73 -9.32
CA LYS A 60 15.62 6.04 -9.79
C LYS A 60 16.87 5.95 -10.66
N GLU A 61 17.81 5.08 -10.31
CA GLU A 61 19.02 4.85 -11.10
C GLU A 61 18.71 4.34 -12.51
N LYS A 62 17.61 3.63 -12.68
CA LYS A 62 17.15 3.13 -13.99
C LYS A 62 16.24 4.11 -14.72
N GLY A 63 16.08 5.32 -14.20
CA GLY A 63 15.36 6.41 -14.86
C GLY A 63 13.86 6.47 -14.56
N PHE A 64 13.36 5.67 -13.62
CA PHE A 64 11.95 5.75 -13.23
C PHE A 64 11.69 6.93 -12.30
N THR A 65 10.51 7.51 -12.44
CA THR A 65 10.03 8.56 -11.54
C THR A 65 9.37 7.89 -10.34
N VAL A 66 9.96 8.07 -9.18
CA VAL A 66 9.56 7.37 -7.94
C VAL A 66 9.31 8.39 -6.84
N GLY A 67 8.22 8.19 -6.10
CA GLY A 67 7.92 8.96 -4.90
C GLY A 67 7.64 8.03 -3.73
N LYS A 68 7.83 8.54 -2.52
CA LYS A 68 7.42 7.86 -1.28
C LYS A 68 6.22 8.57 -0.69
N THR A 69 5.23 7.80 -0.27
CA THR A 69 4.06 8.30 0.45
C THR A 69 3.77 7.41 1.65
N THR A 70 3.05 7.93 2.62
CA THR A 70 2.67 7.14 3.79
C THR A 70 1.25 6.61 3.63
N VAL A 71 1.06 5.37 4.08
CA VAL A 71 -0.23 4.67 4.09
C VAL A 71 -0.44 4.03 5.46
N ILE A 72 -1.64 3.50 5.68
CA ILE A 72 -1.98 2.76 6.89
C ILE A 72 -2.32 1.33 6.49
N ALA A 73 -1.82 0.36 7.24
CA ALA A 73 -2.17 -1.05 7.09
C ALA A 73 -3.15 -1.44 8.20
N VAL A 74 -4.38 -1.78 7.82
CA VAL A 74 -5.44 -2.15 8.76
C VAL A 74 -5.71 -3.63 8.65
N GLU A 75 -5.67 -4.32 9.78
CA GLU A 75 -6.05 -5.72 9.87
C GLU A 75 -7.56 -5.83 10.10
N VAL A 76 -8.24 -6.58 9.25
CA VAL A 76 -9.68 -6.78 9.34
C VAL A 76 -9.99 -8.28 9.26
N PRO A 77 -11.07 -8.73 9.92
CA PRO A 77 -11.50 -10.13 9.77
C PRO A 77 -11.82 -10.43 8.30
N ASP A 78 -11.27 -11.52 7.79
CA ASP A 78 -11.54 -11.96 6.42
C ASP A 78 -12.87 -12.71 6.39
N ARG A 79 -13.95 -11.95 6.42
CA ARG A 79 -15.32 -12.44 6.40
C ARG A 79 -16.23 -11.44 5.69
N THR A 80 -17.41 -11.91 5.34
CA THR A 80 -18.43 -11.04 4.74
C THR A 80 -18.70 -9.85 5.65
N GLY A 81 -18.61 -8.65 5.11
CA GLY A 81 -18.85 -7.41 5.84
C GLY A 81 -17.63 -6.82 6.56
N GLY A 82 -16.49 -7.50 6.59
CA GLY A 82 -15.29 -6.98 7.27
C GLY A 82 -14.85 -5.61 6.74
N LEU A 83 -14.76 -5.45 5.44
CA LEU A 83 -14.42 -4.17 4.83
C LEU A 83 -15.52 -3.12 5.10
N ALA A 84 -16.78 -3.51 5.03
CA ALA A 84 -17.89 -2.60 5.27
C ALA A 84 -17.82 -1.98 6.67
N GLU A 85 -17.42 -2.74 7.67
CA GLU A 85 -17.25 -2.24 9.04
C GLU A 85 -16.19 -1.15 9.14
N VAL A 86 -15.06 -1.34 8.46
CA VAL A 86 -13.98 -0.33 8.42
C VAL A 86 -14.46 0.95 7.74
N LEU A 87 -15.08 0.80 6.57
CA LEU A 87 -15.55 1.95 5.80
C LEU A 87 -16.67 2.72 6.49
N ASP A 88 -17.55 2.02 7.20
CA ASP A 88 -18.58 2.65 8.03
C ASP A 88 -17.96 3.51 9.13
N CYS A 89 -16.93 2.99 9.79
CA CYS A 89 -16.19 3.72 10.83
C CYS A 89 -15.63 5.04 10.30
N VAL A 90 -14.94 5.01 9.16
CA VAL A 90 -14.30 6.22 8.60
C VAL A 90 -15.32 7.18 7.97
N GLN A 91 -16.41 6.66 7.44
CA GLN A 91 -17.51 7.48 6.90
C GLN A 91 -18.14 8.35 7.98
N LYS A 92 -18.37 7.80 9.17
CA LYS A 92 -19.04 8.50 10.27
C LYS A 92 -18.30 9.76 10.71
N ILE A 93 -17.01 9.82 10.52
CA ILE A 93 -16.21 11.00 10.87
C ILE A 93 -15.84 11.85 9.64
N GLY A 94 -16.42 11.54 8.49
CA GLY A 94 -16.25 12.33 7.27
C GLY A 94 -14.90 12.17 6.57
N LEU A 95 -14.19 11.07 6.82
CA LEU A 95 -12.92 10.81 6.14
C LEU A 95 -13.14 10.26 4.74
N ASN A 96 -12.31 10.70 3.81
CA ASN A 96 -12.32 10.20 2.46
C ASN A 96 -11.17 9.22 2.22
N VAL A 97 -11.48 8.08 1.62
CA VAL A 97 -10.49 7.12 1.15
C VAL A 97 -9.99 7.60 -0.21
N GLU A 98 -8.74 8.02 -0.28
CA GLU A 98 -8.15 8.42 -1.54
C GLU A 98 -7.87 7.22 -2.44
N TYR A 99 -7.36 6.14 -1.86
CA TYR A 99 -7.23 4.83 -2.51
C TYR A 99 -7.00 3.74 -1.46
N MET A 100 -7.20 2.50 -1.87
CA MET A 100 -6.95 1.33 -1.03
C MET A 100 -6.62 0.12 -1.88
N TYR A 101 -5.92 -0.84 -1.30
CA TYR A 101 -5.67 -2.14 -1.90
C TYR A 101 -5.35 -3.18 -0.84
N ALA A 102 -5.45 -4.45 -1.21
CA ALA A 102 -5.25 -5.56 -0.29
C ALA A 102 -3.82 -6.09 -0.33
N PHE A 103 -3.41 -6.68 0.77
CA PHE A 103 -2.12 -7.35 0.85
C PHE A 103 -2.15 -8.69 0.12
N VAL A 104 -1.04 -9.05 -0.50
CA VAL A 104 -0.93 -10.31 -1.28
C VAL A 104 -0.88 -11.53 -0.37
N ASN A 105 -0.33 -11.39 0.82
CA ASN A 105 -0.13 -12.49 1.76
C ASN A 105 -1.29 -12.59 2.74
N LYS A 106 -1.74 -13.83 3.01
CA LYS A 106 -2.76 -14.08 4.02
C LYS A 106 -2.09 -14.36 5.36
N THR A 107 -2.50 -13.62 6.37
CA THR A 107 -2.08 -13.87 7.75
C THR A 107 -3.27 -14.41 8.53
N GLY A 108 -3.38 -15.75 8.60
CA GLY A 108 -4.42 -16.39 9.38
C GLY A 108 -5.84 -16.08 8.91
N GLU A 109 -6.71 -15.70 9.85
CA GLU A 109 -8.13 -15.44 9.61
C GLU A 109 -8.41 -13.99 9.20
N ASN A 110 -7.37 -13.14 9.16
CA ASN A 110 -7.53 -11.72 8.90
C ASN A 110 -6.92 -11.34 7.56
N ALA A 111 -7.53 -10.34 6.93
CA ALA A 111 -6.98 -9.67 5.76
C ALA A 111 -6.27 -8.40 6.19
N VAL A 112 -5.27 -7.98 5.44
CA VAL A 112 -4.57 -6.72 5.65
C VAL A 112 -4.88 -5.79 4.48
N LEU A 113 -5.43 -4.62 4.80
CA LEU A 113 -5.82 -3.63 3.82
C LEU A 113 -4.95 -2.39 3.95
N ILE A 114 -4.48 -1.89 2.83
CA ILE A 114 -3.69 -0.67 2.75
C ILE A 114 -4.62 0.48 2.40
N PHE A 115 -4.57 1.57 3.18
CA PHE A 115 -5.39 2.75 2.97
C PHE A 115 -4.57 4.03 2.91
N ARG A 116 -4.96 4.91 2.03
CA ARG A 116 -4.57 6.31 2.05
C ARG A 116 -5.82 7.16 2.28
N PHE A 117 -5.81 7.93 3.36
CA PHE A 117 -6.89 8.86 3.72
C PHE A 117 -6.46 10.31 3.53
N ASP A 118 -7.42 11.19 3.40
CA ASP A 118 -7.18 12.63 3.34
C ASP A 118 -6.62 13.20 4.66
N ASP A 119 -6.95 12.58 5.79
CA ASP A 119 -6.42 12.93 7.11
C ASP A 119 -5.96 11.65 7.82
N MET A 120 -4.67 11.36 7.75
CA MET A 120 -4.09 10.13 8.28
C MET A 120 -4.15 10.05 9.80
N THR A 121 -3.93 11.17 10.49
CA THR A 121 -3.95 11.21 11.95
C THR A 121 -5.34 10.91 12.50
N ARG A 122 -6.36 11.55 11.95
CA ARG A 122 -7.75 11.28 12.34
C ARG A 122 -8.15 9.84 12.03
N ALA A 123 -7.70 9.31 10.90
CA ALA A 123 -7.98 7.93 10.53
C ALA A 123 -7.39 6.94 11.53
N ILE A 124 -6.12 7.10 11.89
CA ILE A 124 -5.45 6.25 12.88
C ILE A 124 -6.20 6.28 14.21
N ASN A 125 -6.46 7.48 14.72
CA ASN A 125 -7.14 7.63 16.00
C ASN A 125 -8.53 7.00 16.00
N SER A 126 -9.33 7.28 14.99
CA SER A 126 -10.69 6.77 14.91
C SER A 126 -10.74 5.25 14.76
N LEU A 127 -9.89 4.69 13.92
CA LEU A 127 -9.85 3.23 13.72
C LEU A 127 -9.43 2.52 15.01
N GLN A 128 -8.42 3.03 15.70
CA GLN A 128 -7.98 2.46 16.98
C GLN A 128 -9.06 2.57 18.07
N GLU A 129 -9.71 3.70 18.17
CA GLU A 129 -10.81 3.90 19.13
C GLU A 129 -11.98 2.96 18.89
N ASN A 130 -12.20 2.55 17.64
CA ASN A 130 -13.26 1.60 17.26
C ASN A 130 -12.79 0.15 17.23
N GLY A 131 -11.63 -0.15 17.79
CA GLY A 131 -11.15 -1.51 17.98
C GLY A 131 -10.47 -2.15 16.78
N PHE A 132 -10.19 -1.40 15.72
CA PHE A 132 -9.43 -1.93 14.58
C PHE A 132 -7.94 -1.95 14.88
N THR A 133 -7.26 -2.98 14.42
CA THR A 133 -5.82 -3.13 14.57
C THR A 133 -5.10 -2.48 13.39
N ILE A 134 -4.24 -1.51 13.69
CA ILE A 134 -3.35 -0.89 12.72
C ILE A 134 -1.97 -1.47 12.92
N LEU A 135 -1.40 -2.05 11.86
CA LEU A 135 -0.10 -2.69 11.92
C LEU A 135 1.03 -1.65 11.95
N GLU A 136 2.08 -1.97 12.70
CA GLU A 136 3.31 -1.18 12.66
C GLU A 136 4.07 -1.45 11.37
N SER A 137 4.88 -0.49 10.93
CA SER A 137 5.64 -0.62 9.68
C SER A 137 6.52 -1.87 9.65
N SER A 138 7.18 -2.18 10.77
CA SER A 138 8.01 -3.38 10.88
C SER A 138 7.23 -4.67 10.68
N GLN A 139 5.99 -4.72 11.16
CA GLN A 139 5.12 -5.88 10.94
C GLN A 139 4.77 -6.05 9.47
N VAL A 140 4.46 -4.95 8.79
CA VAL A 140 4.08 -4.95 7.37
C VAL A 140 5.24 -5.39 6.49
N TYR A 141 6.43 -4.86 6.72
CA TYR A 141 7.60 -5.18 5.91
C TYR A 141 8.05 -6.63 6.06
N ASN A 142 7.70 -7.27 7.17
CA ASN A 142 8.11 -8.65 7.49
C ASN A 142 6.98 -9.69 7.35
N LEU A 143 5.86 -9.32 6.80
CA LEU A 143 4.74 -10.24 6.57
C LEU A 143 5.05 -11.35 5.57
#